data_39b76cf1b1af68af1c4d8cfe78262f3a
#
_entry.id   39b76cf1b1af68af1c4d8cfe78262f3a
#
_cell.length_a   1.000
_cell.length_b   1.000
_cell.length_c   1.000
_cell.angle_alpha   90.00
_cell.angle_beta   90.00
_cell.angle_gamma   90.00
#
_symmetry.space_group_name_H-M   'P 1'
#
loop_
_entity.id
_entity.type
_entity.pdbx_description
1 polymer ?
#
loop_
_entity_poly.entity_id
_entity_poly.type
_entity_poly.pdbx_seq_one_letter_code
_entity_poly.pdbx_strand_id
1 'polypeptide(L)'
;PILGQTPVAIVPGDTPETLAARVLIAEHQLYSRCLADLVTRETSPEFLVQQVRELAMEQPQAEETISHGMPCFGIVKGKKFAYISMDHHGDDKIALLVKISGPDEQAMLIERDANRFYRPSYFGDGWVGIRLDLGGNDWDEIGEWLARSWRAVAPKKLTGLMDAADAF
;
A
#
# COMPACT_ATOMS: atom_id res chain seq x y z
N PRO A 1 0.96 5.44 19.93
CA PRO A 1 2.42 5.56 20.05
C PRO A 1 2.85 7.02 20.00
N ILE A 2 3.95 7.36 20.72
CA ILE A 2 4.57 8.69 20.67
C ILE A 2 5.42 8.74 19.39
N LEU A 3 5.16 9.72 18.52
CA LEU A 3 5.89 9.87 17.24
C LEU A 3 7.26 10.56 17.42
N GLY A 4 7.39 11.44 18.42
CA GLY A 4 8.64 12.09 18.72
C GLY A 4 8.59 12.85 20.03
N GLN A 5 9.78 13.13 20.58
CA GLN A 5 9.97 13.94 21.78
C GLN A 5 11.19 14.82 21.63
N THR A 6 11.15 16.01 22.21
CA THR A 6 12.31 16.89 22.30
C THR A 6 12.36 17.57 23.66
N PRO A 7 13.51 17.57 24.35
CA PRO A 7 13.65 18.29 25.61
C PRO A 7 13.72 19.80 25.36
N VAL A 8 13.09 20.58 26.24
CA VAL A 8 13.22 22.03 26.27
C VAL A 8 13.86 22.42 27.60
N ALA A 9 15.02 23.08 27.56
CA ALA A 9 15.72 23.47 28.76
C ALA A 9 15.00 24.62 29.45
N ILE A 10 14.88 24.54 30.79
CA ILE A 10 14.50 25.65 31.65
C ILE A 10 15.81 26.33 32.05
N VAL A 11 15.95 27.62 31.77
CA VAL A 11 17.15 28.37 32.11
C VAL A 11 16.90 29.38 33.25
N PRO A 12 17.92 29.71 34.04
CA PRO A 12 17.77 30.72 35.10
C PRO A 12 17.26 32.06 34.53
N GLY A 13 16.19 32.59 35.13
CA GLY A 13 15.55 33.83 34.67
C GLY A 13 14.40 33.64 33.69
N ASP A 14 14.03 32.40 33.37
CA ASP A 14 12.81 32.15 32.57
C ASP A 14 11.56 32.67 33.27
N THR A 15 10.73 33.33 32.48
CA THR A 15 9.32 33.57 32.81
C THR A 15 8.45 32.54 32.10
N PRO A 16 7.16 32.37 32.46
CA PRO A 16 6.25 31.53 31.73
C PRO A 16 6.21 31.87 30.23
N GLU A 17 6.28 33.12 29.87
CA GLU A 17 6.21 33.61 28.48
C GLU A 17 7.47 33.23 27.68
N THR A 18 8.69 33.40 28.28
CA THR A 18 9.96 33.05 27.60
C THR A 18 10.10 31.55 27.44
N LEU A 19 9.67 30.76 28.43
CA LEU A 19 9.63 29.30 28.31
C LEU A 19 8.62 28.85 27.27
N ALA A 20 7.40 29.42 27.27
CA ALA A 20 6.37 29.10 26.29
C ALA A 20 6.83 29.39 24.84
N ALA A 21 7.50 30.53 24.60
CA ALA A 21 8.06 30.85 23.29
C ALA A 21 9.11 29.83 22.84
N ARG A 22 9.96 29.35 23.75
CA ARG A 22 10.96 28.33 23.47
C ARG A 22 10.34 26.97 23.19
N VAL A 23 9.31 26.59 23.95
CA VAL A 23 8.53 25.37 23.72
C VAL A 23 7.88 25.40 22.34
N LEU A 24 7.24 26.51 21.98
CA LEU A 24 6.58 26.66 20.67
C LEU A 24 7.55 26.46 19.48
N ILE A 25 8.77 27.00 19.58
CA ILE A 25 9.79 26.80 18.54
C ILE A 25 10.18 25.31 18.46
N ALA A 26 10.39 24.67 19.60
CA ALA A 26 10.75 23.24 19.66
C ALA A 26 9.64 22.34 19.12
N GLU A 27 8.38 22.66 19.43
CA GLU A 27 7.20 21.94 18.92
C GLU A 27 7.08 22.05 17.40
N HIS A 28 7.23 23.24 16.81
CA HIS A 28 7.16 23.42 15.37
C HIS A 28 8.24 22.61 14.63
N GLN A 29 9.46 22.60 15.18
CA GLN A 29 10.55 21.81 14.59
C GLN A 29 10.32 20.31 14.73
N LEU A 30 9.84 19.85 15.89
CA LEU A 30 9.53 18.47 16.15
C LEU A 30 8.39 17.98 15.26
N TYR A 31 7.31 18.75 15.16
CA TYR A 31 6.14 18.42 14.33
C TYR A 31 6.51 18.25 12.87
N SER A 32 7.24 19.21 12.29
CA SER A 32 7.67 19.14 10.88
C SER A 32 8.56 17.93 10.61
N ARG A 33 9.47 17.59 11.53
CA ARG A 33 10.33 16.41 11.42
C ARG A 33 9.51 15.11 11.51
N CYS A 34 8.63 15.00 12.51
CA CYS A 34 7.80 13.79 12.66
C CYS A 34 6.91 13.55 11.46
N LEU A 35 6.35 14.60 10.85
CA LEU A 35 5.57 14.46 9.62
C LEU A 35 6.43 13.98 8.44
N ALA A 36 7.62 14.56 8.25
CA ALA A 36 8.53 14.14 7.20
C ALA A 36 8.96 12.68 7.37
N ASP A 37 9.31 12.27 8.59
CA ASP A 37 9.68 10.90 8.91
C ASP A 37 8.52 9.92 8.66
N LEU A 38 7.30 10.31 9.01
CA LEU A 38 6.10 9.50 8.79
C LEU A 38 5.84 9.30 7.30
N VAL A 39 5.85 10.37 6.52
CA VAL A 39 5.66 10.30 5.05
C VAL A 39 6.74 9.43 4.40
N THR A 40 8.01 9.63 4.78
CA THR A 40 9.12 8.82 4.27
C THR A 40 8.94 7.33 4.60
N ARG A 41 8.47 7.02 5.81
CA ARG A 41 8.20 5.65 6.22
C ARG A 41 7.06 5.03 5.42
N GLU A 42 5.96 5.75 5.24
CA GLU A 42 4.76 5.26 4.54
C GLU A 42 4.97 5.06 3.03
N THR A 43 6.00 5.67 2.45
CA THR A 43 6.39 5.49 1.05
C THR A 43 7.61 4.59 0.87
N SER A 44 8.20 4.09 1.96
CA SER A 44 9.37 3.20 1.84
C SER A 44 8.98 1.86 1.21
N PRO A 45 9.83 1.30 0.33
CA PRO A 45 9.56 0.01 -0.32
C PRO A 45 9.23 -1.10 0.67
N GLU A 46 9.95 -1.16 1.78
CA GLU A 46 9.77 -2.18 2.81
C GLU A 46 8.40 -2.09 3.48
N PHE A 47 7.96 -0.87 3.80
CA PHE A 47 6.63 -0.65 4.39
C PHE A 47 5.53 -1.02 3.40
N LEU A 48 5.61 -0.55 2.15
CA LEU A 48 4.61 -0.82 1.11
C LEU A 48 4.49 -2.32 0.82
N VAL A 49 5.61 -3.01 0.70
CA VAL A 49 5.63 -4.48 0.51
C VAL A 49 5.00 -5.19 1.69
N GLN A 50 5.31 -4.76 2.92
CA GLN A 50 4.78 -5.40 4.12
C GLN A 50 3.27 -5.20 4.24
N GLN A 51 2.75 -4.01 3.96
CA GLN A 51 1.31 -3.74 4.00
C GLN A 51 0.56 -4.59 2.97
N VAL A 52 1.04 -4.65 1.73
CA VAL A 52 0.43 -5.50 0.69
C VAL A 52 0.50 -6.98 1.08
N ARG A 53 1.62 -7.43 1.65
CA ARG A 53 1.79 -8.82 2.11
C ARG A 53 0.74 -9.19 3.16
N GLU A 54 0.55 -8.34 4.17
CA GLU A 54 -0.42 -8.56 5.23
C GLU A 54 -1.83 -8.74 4.64
N LEU A 55 -2.28 -7.81 3.81
CA LEU A 55 -3.60 -7.84 3.17
C LEU A 55 -3.77 -9.02 2.19
N ALA A 56 -2.74 -9.33 1.42
CA ALA A 56 -2.78 -10.45 0.46
C ALA A 56 -2.85 -11.81 1.16
N MET A 57 -2.16 -11.96 2.29
CA MET A 57 -2.14 -13.20 3.07
C MET A 57 -3.42 -13.42 3.91
N GLU A 58 -4.28 -12.42 4.06
CA GLU A 58 -5.63 -12.58 4.59
C GLU A 58 -6.55 -13.36 3.65
N GLN A 59 -6.21 -13.41 2.36
CA GLN A 59 -7.05 -14.12 1.39
C GLN A 59 -6.95 -15.65 1.60
N PRO A 60 -8.09 -16.38 1.50
CA PRO A 60 -8.12 -17.81 1.74
C PRO A 60 -7.13 -18.60 0.87
N GLN A 61 -6.34 -19.45 1.50
CA GLN A 61 -5.30 -20.26 0.86
C GLN A 61 -4.27 -19.44 0.07
N ALA A 62 -4.03 -18.20 0.47
CA ALA A 62 -2.98 -17.39 -0.12
C ALA A 62 -1.58 -17.94 0.20
N GLU A 63 -0.69 -17.86 -0.76
CA GLU A 63 0.73 -18.12 -0.61
C GLU A 63 1.54 -17.02 -1.27
N GLU A 64 2.64 -16.63 -0.64
CA GLU A 64 3.64 -15.74 -1.24
C GLU A 64 4.74 -16.55 -1.91
N THR A 65 5.15 -16.15 -3.10
CA THR A 65 6.28 -16.72 -3.85
C THR A 65 7.01 -15.60 -4.60
N ILE A 66 8.15 -15.92 -5.20
CA ILE A 66 8.86 -15.00 -6.09
C ILE A 66 8.65 -15.45 -7.52
N SER A 67 8.27 -14.55 -8.40
CA SER A 67 8.14 -14.78 -9.83
C SER A 67 8.75 -13.63 -10.62
N HIS A 68 9.69 -13.93 -11.53
CA HIS A 68 10.45 -12.93 -12.29
C HIS A 68 11.09 -11.84 -11.40
N GLY A 69 11.59 -12.24 -10.23
CA GLY A 69 12.20 -11.32 -9.26
C GLY A 69 11.24 -10.48 -8.44
N MET A 70 9.93 -10.59 -8.66
CA MET A 70 8.90 -9.84 -7.94
C MET A 70 8.20 -10.71 -6.89
N PRO A 71 7.91 -10.19 -5.69
CA PRO A 71 6.96 -10.82 -4.78
C PRO A 71 5.61 -10.99 -5.47
N CYS A 72 5.04 -12.18 -5.37
CA CYS A 72 3.72 -12.43 -5.93
C CYS A 72 2.88 -13.33 -5.03
N PHE A 73 1.59 -13.10 -5.05
CA PHE A 73 0.62 -13.79 -4.22
C PHE A 73 -0.29 -14.64 -5.10
N GLY A 74 -0.50 -15.85 -4.68
CA GLY A 74 -1.32 -16.82 -5.40
C GLY A 74 -2.12 -17.69 -4.45
N ILE A 75 -2.99 -18.50 -5.00
CA ILE A 75 -3.67 -19.56 -4.27
C ILE A 75 -2.76 -20.79 -4.28
N VAL A 76 -2.62 -21.45 -3.15
CA VAL A 76 -1.80 -22.68 -3.01
C VAL A 76 -2.15 -23.66 -4.14
N LYS A 77 -1.14 -24.06 -4.92
CA LYS A 77 -1.28 -24.89 -6.13
C LYS A 77 -2.22 -24.30 -7.18
N GLY A 78 -2.51 -23.00 -7.13
CA GLY A 78 -3.42 -22.31 -8.02
C GLY A 78 -2.79 -21.20 -8.83
N LYS A 79 -3.62 -20.25 -9.25
CA LYS A 79 -3.20 -19.08 -10.05
C LYS A 79 -2.72 -17.94 -9.17
N LYS A 80 -1.85 -17.11 -9.71
CA LYS A 80 -1.45 -15.85 -9.07
C LYS A 80 -2.54 -14.79 -9.25
N PHE A 81 -2.78 -14.02 -8.17
CA PHE A 81 -3.77 -12.95 -8.17
C PHE A 81 -3.15 -11.56 -7.99
N ALA A 82 -1.95 -11.46 -7.43
CA ALA A 82 -1.28 -10.17 -7.25
C ALA A 82 0.24 -10.29 -7.39
N TYR A 83 0.87 -9.16 -7.78
CA TYR A 83 2.32 -8.98 -7.79
C TYR A 83 2.68 -7.63 -7.21
N ILE A 84 3.85 -7.51 -6.58
CA ILE A 84 4.43 -6.22 -6.22
C ILE A 84 5.57 -5.94 -7.19
N SER A 85 5.38 -4.90 -8.01
CA SER A 85 6.41 -4.38 -8.90
C SER A 85 7.20 -3.30 -8.16
N MET A 86 8.53 -3.44 -8.18
CA MET A 86 9.45 -2.46 -7.61
C MET A 86 10.48 -2.13 -8.66
N ASP A 87 10.42 -0.92 -9.21
CA ASP A 87 11.34 -0.45 -10.26
C ASP A 87 11.51 -1.45 -11.42
N HIS A 88 10.40 -2.04 -11.88
CA HIS A 88 10.42 -3.05 -12.91
C HIS A 88 10.76 -2.40 -14.25
N HIS A 89 11.93 -2.74 -14.80
CA HIS A 89 12.51 -2.15 -16.00
C HIS A 89 12.94 -0.68 -15.89
N GLY A 90 13.27 -0.19 -14.69
CA GLY A 90 13.75 1.18 -14.50
C GLY A 90 12.64 2.22 -14.63
N ASP A 91 11.41 1.88 -14.22
CA ASP A 91 10.27 2.80 -14.25
C ASP A 91 10.08 3.60 -12.95
N ASP A 92 10.97 3.40 -11.98
CA ASP A 92 10.99 4.07 -10.66
C ASP A 92 9.65 4.00 -9.90
N LYS A 93 8.82 2.96 -10.19
CA LYS A 93 7.51 2.81 -9.55
C LYS A 93 7.50 1.65 -8.57
N ILE A 94 6.76 1.86 -7.48
CA ILE A 94 6.33 0.76 -6.61
C ILE A 94 4.83 0.63 -6.79
N ALA A 95 4.40 -0.54 -7.26
CA ALA A 95 3.01 -0.75 -7.62
C ALA A 95 2.51 -2.14 -7.25
N LEU A 96 1.25 -2.20 -6.89
CA LEU A 96 0.48 -3.43 -6.80
C LEU A 96 -0.13 -3.74 -8.17
N LEU A 97 0.14 -4.93 -8.70
CA LEU A 97 -0.49 -5.42 -9.92
C LEU A 97 -1.59 -6.39 -9.56
N VAL A 98 -2.82 -6.11 -10.01
CA VAL A 98 -4.01 -6.91 -9.72
C VAL A 98 -4.79 -7.24 -10.97
N LYS A 99 -5.61 -8.31 -10.90
CA LYS A 99 -6.52 -8.67 -11.98
C LYS A 99 -7.77 -7.82 -11.96
N ILE A 100 -8.19 -7.50 -13.17
CA ILE A 100 -9.41 -6.76 -13.49
C ILE A 100 -10.24 -7.53 -14.52
N SER A 101 -11.44 -7.04 -14.86
CA SER A 101 -12.35 -7.72 -15.77
C SER A 101 -11.91 -7.72 -17.24
N GLY A 102 -11.03 -6.78 -17.63
CA GLY A 102 -10.51 -6.73 -19.00
C GLY A 102 -10.08 -5.33 -19.44
N PRO A 103 -9.88 -5.14 -20.76
CA PRO A 103 -9.31 -3.91 -21.31
C PRO A 103 -10.19 -2.67 -21.12
N ASP A 104 -11.51 -2.83 -21.12
CA ASP A 104 -12.42 -1.70 -20.94
C ASP A 104 -12.30 -1.12 -19.52
N GLU A 105 -12.22 -1.99 -18.52
CA GLU A 105 -11.98 -1.56 -17.14
C GLU A 105 -10.60 -0.95 -16.97
N GLN A 106 -9.56 -1.53 -17.61
CA GLN A 106 -8.21 -0.98 -17.59
C GLN A 106 -8.21 0.46 -18.15
N ALA A 107 -8.85 0.67 -19.31
CA ALA A 107 -8.94 1.97 -19.93
C ALA A 107 -9.67 2.99 -19.05
N MET A 108 -10.80 2.60 -18.47
CA MET A 108 -11.60 3.45 -17.57
C MET A 108 -10.80 3.86 -16.31
N LEU A 109 -10.05 2.94 -15.71
CA LEU A 109 -9.25 3.24 -14.53
C LEU A 109 -8.12 4.22 -14.85
N ILE A 110 -7.42 4.00 -15.96
CA ILE A 110 -6.34 4.88 -16.42
C ILE A 110 -6.88 6.27 -16.80
N GLU A 111 -8.04 6.34 -17.47
CA GLU A 111 -8.69 7.61 -17.81
C GLU A 111 -9.10 8.38 -16.53
N ARG A 112 -9.59 7.67 -15.52
CA ARG A 112 -9.98 8.25 -14.23
C ARG A 112 -8.80 8.86 -13.49
N ASP A 113 -7.66 8.16 -13.43
CA ASP A 113 -6.45 8.63 -12.75
C ASP A 113 -5.18 7.98 -13.33
N ALA A 114 -4.61 8.59 -14.36
CA ALA A 114 -3.39 8.12 -15.03
C ALA A 114 -2.12 8.23 -14.16
N ASN A 115 -2.16 8.98 -13.04
CA ASN A 115 -1.04 9.01 -12.10
C ASN A 115 -1.01 7.75 -11.24
N ARG A 116 -2.19 7.27 -10.84
CA ARG A 116 -2.35 6.13 -9.94
C ARG A 116 -2.42 4.80 -10.68
N PHE A 117 -3.16 4.74 -11.80
CA PHE A 117 -3.38 3.51 -12.56
C PHE A 117 -2.60 3.50 -13.85
N TYR A 118 -2.04 2.34 -14.19
CA TYR A 118 -1.31 2.18 -15.45
C TYR A 118 -1.40 0.76 -15.99
N ARG A 119 -1.09 0.60 -17.28
CA ARG A 119 -0.96 -0.71 -17.91
C ARG A 119 0.42 -1.29 -17.61
N PRO A 120 0.53 -2.38 -16.84
CA PRO A 120 1.82 -2.97 -16.54
C PRO A 120 2.40 -3.67 -17.76
N SER A 121 3.71 -3.47 -17.99
CA SER A 121 4.44 -4.14 -19.08
C SER A 121 4.44 -5.64 -18.87
N TYR A 122 4.32 -6.40 -19.97
CA TYR A 122 4.31 -7.87 -20.00
C TYR A 122 3.11 -8.55 -19.30
N PHE A 123 2.18 -7.79 -18.77
CA PHE A 123 0.90 -8.29 -18.27
C PHE A 123 -0.19 -8.01 -19.32
N GLY A 124 -1.08 -8.98 -19.53
CA GLY A 124 -2.18 -8.82 -20.48
C GLY A 124 -3.24 -7.82 -20.02
N ASP A 125 -4.22 -7.56 -20.87
CA ASP A 125 -5.30 -6.58 -20.64
C ASP A 125 -6.21 -6.86 -19.45
N GLY A 126 -6.06 -8.02 -18.83
CA GLY A 126 -6.75 -8.38 -17.58
C GLY A 126 -6.00 -7.97 -16.30
N TRP A 127 -5.01 -7.06 -16.37
CA TRP A 127 -4.23 -6.58 -15.24
C TRP A 127 -4.15 -5.06 -15.23
N VAL A 128 -4.05 -4.47 -14.05
CA VAL A 128 -3.77 -3.07 -13.83
C VAL A 128 -2.70 -2.90 -12.77
N GLY A 129 -1.83 -1.93 -12.93
CA GLY A 129 -0.89 -1.47 -11.92
C GLY A 129 -1.49 -0.32 -11.13
N ILE A 130 -1.44 -0.41 -9.80
CA ILE A 130 -1.86 0.62 -8.84
C ILE A 130 -0.61 1.13 -8.16
N ARG A 131 -0.24 2.37 -8.38
CA ARG A 131 0.94 2.99 -7.78
C ARG A 131 0.75 3.19 -6.29
N LEU A 132 1.72 2.72 -5.51
CA LEU A 132 1.76 2.82 -4.05
C LEU A 132 2.75 3.89 -3.57
N ASP A 133 3.74 4.22 -4.38
CA ASP A 133 4.83 5.16 -4.10
C ASP A 133 4.39 6.63 -4.06
N LEU A 134 3.17 6.94 -4.45
CA LEU A 134 2.62 8.30 -4.41
C LEU A 134 2.27 8.78 -3.00
N GLY A 135 2.22 7.88 -2.01
CA GLY A 135 1.74 8.16 -0.67
C GLY A 135 0.21 8.30 -0.57
N GLY A 136 -0.30 8.40 0.66
CA GLY A 136 -1.73 8.54 0.92
C GLY A 136 -2.56 7.33 0.47
N ASN A 137 -1.99 6.13 0.54
CA ASN A 137 -2.67 4.90 0.17
C ASN A 137 -3.82 4.62 1.13
N ASP A 138 -5.01 4.40 0.59
CA ASP A 138 -6.14 3.83 1.31
C ASP A 138 -5.97 2.30 1.34
N TRP A 139 -5.58 1.78 2.50
CA TRP A 139 -5.28 0.36 2.67
C TRP A 139 -6.53 -0.52 2.65
N ASP A 140 -7.68 0.03 3.01
CA ASP A 140 -8.97 -0.67 2.89
C ASP A 140 -9.32 -0.86 1.40
N GLU A 141 -9.17 0.20 0.58
CA GLU A 141 -9.33 0.09 -0.88
C GLU A 141 -8.32 -0.90 -1.50
N ILE A 142 -7.07 -0.90 -1.05
CA ILE A 142 -6.06 -1.87 -1.52
C ILE A 142 -6.47 -3.30 -1.15
N GLY A 143 -7.01 -3.51 0.04
CA GLY A 143 -7.57 -4.79 0.47
C GLY A 143 -8.71 -5.26 -0.43
N GLU A 144 -9.63 -4.35 -0.82
CA GLU A 144 -10.71 -4.66 -1.76
C GLU A 144 -10.19 -5.06 -3.15
N TRP A 145 -9.16 -4.36 -3.66
CA TRP A 145 -8.51 -4.73 -4.91
C TRP A 145 -7.90 -6.13 -4.86
N LEU A 146 -7.24 -6.48 -3.77
CA LEU A 146 -6.65 -7.81 -3.56
C LEU A 146 -7.73 -8.89 -3.46
N ALA A 147 -8.80 -8.66 -2.70
CA ALA A 147 -9.91 -9.59 -2.56
C ALA A 147 -10.62 -9.81 -3.91
N ARG A 148 -10.87 -8.76 -4.67
CA ARG A 148 -11.45 -8.83 -6.01
C ARG A 148 -10.55 -9.62 -6.97
N SER A 149 -9.26 -9.33 -6.96
CA SER A 149 -8.28 -10.02 -7.79
C SER A 149 -8.17 -11.51 -7.43
N TRP A 150 -8.20 -11.83 -6.13
CA TRP A 150 -8.25 -13.19 -5.65
C TRP A 150 -9.51 -13.92 -6.14
N ARG A 151 -10.70 -13.31 -6.01
CA ARG A 151 -11.98 -13.88 -6.51
C ARG A 151 -11.94 -14.18 -8.01
N ALA A 152 -11.24 -13.38 -8.81
CA ALA A 152 -11.09 -13.58 -10.25
C ALA A 152 -10.31 -14.86 -10.62
N VAL A 153 -9.53 -15.43 -9.73
CA VAL A 153 -8.71 -16.63 -9.97
C VAL A 153 -9.07 -17.81 -9.07
N ALA A 154 -9.82 -17.56 -8.00
CA ALA A 154 -10.17 -18.57 -7.01
C ALA A 154 -11.07 -19.67 -7.60
N PRO A 155 -10.88 -20.93 -7.20
CA PRO A 155 -11.81 -22.01 -7.51
C PRO A 155 -13.20 -21.69 -6.97
N LYS A 156 -14.25 -22.01 -7.72
CA LYS A 156 -15.65 -21.79 -7.33
C LYS A 156 -16.03 -22.36 -5.96
N LYS A 157 -15.36 -23.44 -5.55
CA LYS A 157 -15.56 -24.02 -4.22
C LYS A 157 -15.13 -23.09 -3.09
N LEU A 158 -14.03 -22.34 -3.28
CA LEU A 158 -13.53 -21.39 -2.27
C LEU A 158 -14.39 -20.12 -2.25
N THR A 159 -14.76 -19.57 -3.41
CA THR A 159 -15.63 -18.39 -3.45
C THR A 159 -17.00 -18.66 -2.84
N GLY A 160 -17.59 -19.83 -3.13
CA GLY A 160 -18.88 -20.23 -2.55
C GLY A 160 -18.88 -20.41 -1.03
N LEU A 161 -17.75 -20.79 -0.44
CA LEU A 161 -17.58 -20.83 1.04
C LEU A 161 -17.56 -19.43 1.65
N MET A 162 -16.89 -18.47 0.99
CA MET A 162 -16.87 -17.08 1.46
C MET A 162 -18.24 -16.42 1.31
N ASP A 163 -18.91 -16.58 0.17
CA ASP A 163 -20.24 -16.03 -0.07
C ASP A 163 -21.26 -16.55 0.96
N ALA A 164 -21.10 -17.80 1.41
CA ALA A 164 -21.92 -18.37 2.48
C ALA A 164 -21.59 -17.80 3.86
N ALA A 165 -20.32 -17.44 4.13
CA ALA A 165 -19.91 -16.83 5.40
C ALA A 165 -20.35 -15.36 5.50
N ASP A 166 -20.31 -14.62 4.40
CA ASP A 166 -20.73 -13.21 4.32
C ASP A 166 -22.27 -13.05 4.41
N ALA A 167 -23.04 -14.14 4.31
CA ALA A 167 -24.52 -14.14 4.38
C ALA A 167 -25.08 -14.32 5.81
N PHE A 168 -24.22 -14.46 6.83
CA PHE A 168 -24.58 -14.59 8.25
C PHE A 168 -24.10 -13.41 9.06
#